data_a18e33b1797f0500083be02ad6194acc
#
_entry.id   a18e33b1797f0500083be02ad6194acc
#
_cell.length_a   1.000
_cell.length_b   1.000
_cell.length_c   1.000
_cell.angle_alpha   90.00
_cell.angle_beta   90.00
_cell.angle_gamma   90.00
#
_symmetry.space_group_name_H-M   'P 1'
#
loop_
_entity.id
_entity.type
_entity.pdbx_description
1 polymer ?
#
loop_
_entity_poly.entity_id
_entity_poly.type
_entity_poly.pdbx_seq_one_letter_code
_entity_poly.pdbx_strand_id
1 'polypeptide(L)'
;NFIKNIFEILGGFFIKVLEFTGEGTKMLLGEFGNIETYGFIFVFQALPVIIFFSALTSILYYFGVIQKIVGFLAWGLTRIFKISGAESLSVAGNIFLGQTEAPLLIKAYLEKMNRSEIFLVMVGGMATVAGSVLGAYIGFLGGNDPILRLEFAKSLLAASVMAAPGAIVIGKIIYPQTEIVENDVNISKEKIGSNLLSAISIGTGEGIKMAVNVGAMLLVFIALIAMLSNIFSVIGDVLGINYWISKNTIYSNLSIEFLLGYLFAPIAWIIGVAKEDIALMGQLL
;
A
#
# COMPACT_ATOMS: atom_id res chain seq x y z
N ASN A 1 -5.34 19.09 -18.49
CA ASN A 1 -5.02 17.68 -18.73
C ASN A 1 -6.02 16.80 -18.00
N PHE A 2 -6.89 16.07 -18.71
CA PHE A 2 -8.01 15.32 -18.12
C PHE A 2 -7.55 14.33 -17.03
N ILE A 3 -6.49 13.56 -17.29
CA ILE A 3 -5.93 12.58 -16.34
C ILE A 3 -5.44 13.29 -15.06
N LYS A 4 -4.72 14.41 -15.19
CA LYS A 4 -4.23 15.18 -14.06
C LYS A 4 -5.39 15.62 -13.16
N ASN A 5 -6.49 16.13 -13.74
CA ASN A 5 -7.65 16.56 -12.98
C ASN A 5 -8.33 15.41 -12.21
N ILE A 6 -8.37 14.18 -12.78
CA ILE A 6 -8.89 13.01 -12.08
C ILE A 6 -8.06 12.72 -10.81
N PHE A 7 -6.74 12.68 -10.94
CA PHE A 7 -5.87 12.45 -9.77
C PHE A 7 -5.91 13.58 -8.75
N GLU A 8 -6.13 14.83 -9.17
CA GLU A 8 -6.34 15.97 -8.28
C GLU A 8 -7.65 15.84 -7.49
N ILE A 9 -8.73 15.42 -8.13
CA ILE A 9 -10.03 15.19 -7.48
C ILE A 9 -9.91 14.03 -6.48
N LEU A 10 -9.33 12.91 -6.89
CA LEU A 10 -9.14 11.76 -6.01
C LEU A 10 -8.19 12.09 -4.86
N GLY A 11 -7.07 12.76 -5.11
CA GLY A 11 -6.15 13.20 -4.07
C GLY A 11 -6.82 14.16 -3.08
N GLY A 12 -7.60 15.12 -3.58
CA GLY A 12 -8.40 16.02 -2.74
C GLY A 12 -9.42 15.30 -1.86
N PHE A 13 -10.03 14.21 -2.36
CA PHE A 13 -10.89 13.35 -1.55
C PHE A 13 -10.13 12.72 -0.37
N PHE A 14 -8.96 12.14 -0.63
CA PHE A 14 -8.12 11.56 0.43
C PHE A 14 -7.72 12.60 1.49
N ILE A 15 -7.36 13.82 1.08
CA ILE A 15 -7.02 14.90 2.02
C ILE A 15 -8.22 15.25 2.92
N LYS A 16 -9.42 15.39 2.35
CA LYS A 16 -10.64 15.62 3.15
C LYS A 16 -10.93 14.50 4.15
N VAL A 17 -10.70 13.25 3.76
CA VAL A 17 -10.86 12.11 4.67
C VAL A 17 -9.84 12.18 5.81
N LEU A 18 -8.60 12.63 5.54
CA LEU A 18 -7.59 12.88 6.59
C LEU A 18 -8.05 13.99 7.56
N GLU A 19 -8.62 15.07 7.06
CA GLU A 19 -9.16 16.16 7.88
C GLU A 19 -10.27 15.66 8.81
N PHE A 20 -11.23 14.89 8.31
CA PHE A 20 -12.30 14.29 9.14
C PHE A 20 -11.75 13.33 10.19
N THR A 21 -10.72 12.55 9.83
CA THR A 21 -10.05 11.70 10.81
C THR A 21 -9.40 12.53 11.91
N GLY A 22 -8.82 13.66 11.57
CA GLY A 22 -8.22 14.62 12.50
C GLY A 22 -9.23 15.12 13.55
N GLU A 23 -10.47 15.40 13.17
CA GLU A 23 -11.51 15.80 14.12
C GLU A 23 -11.84 14.69 15.13
N GLY A 24 -11.98 13.44 14.67
CA GLY A 24 -12.15 12.29 15.55
C GLY A 24 -10.96 12.05 16.49
N THR A 25 -9.75 12.23 15.98
CA THR A 25 -8.52 12.09 16.76
C THR A 25 -8.41 13.16 17.84
N LYS A 26 -8.72 14.42 17.53
CA LYS A 26 -8.74 15.50 18.52
C LYS A 26 -9.76 15.25 19.65
N MET A 27 -10.94 14.72 19.30
CA MET A 27 -11.95 14.40 20.31
C MET A 27 -11.48 13.31 21.29
N LEU A 28 -10.79 12.27 20.77
CA LEU A 28 -10.38 11.12 21.59
C LEU A 28 -9.07 11.36 22.34
N LEU A 29 -8.11 12.02 21.70
CA LEU A 29 -6.72 12.13 22.16
C LEU A 29 -6.34 13.57 22.56
N GLY A 30 -7.24 14.53 22.36
CA GLY A 30 -6.99 15.94 22.67
C GLY A 30 -5.78 16.49 21.92
N GLU A 31 -4.92 17.20 22.64
CA GLU A 31 -3.72 17.84 22.06
C GLU A 31 -2.69 16.86 21.50
N PHE A 32 -2.68 15.59 21.91
CA PHE A 32 -1.79 14.58 21.31
C PHE A 32 -2.07 14.34 19.82
N GLY A 33 -3.28 14.65 19.34
CA GLY A 33 -3.61 14.64 17.93
C GLY A 33 -3.15 15.88 17.16
N ASN A 34 -2.65 16.90 17.86
CA ASN A 34 -2.27 18.16 17.25
C ASN A 34 -0.79 18.17 16.86
N ILE A 35 -0.52 18.20 15.55
CA ILE A 35 0.83 18.19 15.00
C ILE A 35 1.60 19.49 15.31
N GLU A 36 0.89 20.61 15.47
CA GLU A 36 1.52 21.89 15.78
C GLU A 36 2.13 21.90 17.18
N THR A 37 1.52 21.16 18.13
CA THR A 37 1.95 21.12 19.53
C THR A 37 3.09 20.12 19.77
N TYR A 38 2.96 18.91 19.23
CA TYR A 38 3.86 17.79 19.54
C TYR A 38 4.62 17.25 18.32
N GLY A 39 4.45 17.84 17.13
CA GLY A 39 4.97 17.30 15.89
C GLY A 39 4.18 16.05 15.42
N PHE A 40 4.72 15.40 14.40
CA PHE A 40 4.09 14.19 13.87
C PHE A 40 4.38 12.96 14.75
N ILE A 41 3.35 12.43 15.41
CA ILE A 41 3.42 11.19 16.18
C ILE A 41 2.63 10.12 15.45
N PHE A 42 3.31 9.13 14.89
CA PHE A 42 2.71 8.09 14.03
C PHE A 42 1.48 7.41 14.64
N VAL A 43 1.53 7.07 15.93
CA VAL A 43 0.44 6.39 16.64
C VAL A 43 -0.83 7.24 16.68
N PHE A 44 -0.69 8.56 16.81
CA PHE A 44 -1.83 9.47 16.99
C PHE A 44 -2.32 10.10 15.69
N GLN A 45 -1.49 10.13 14.63
CA GLN A 45 -1.89 10.74 13.38
C GLN A 45 -2.06 9.74 12.24
N ALA A 46 -1.24 8.67 12.16
CA ALA A 46 -1.33 7.70 11.06
C ALA A 46 -2.28 6.53 11.38
N LEU A 47 -2.21 5.95 12.60
CA LEU A 47 -3.04 4.79 12.93
C LEU A 47 -4.55 5.09 12.94
N PRO A 48 -5.05 6.24 13.44
CA PRO A 48 -6.47 6.59 13.33
C PRO A 48 -6.97 6.68 11.88
N VAL A 49 -6.11 7.11 10.96
CA VAL A 49 -6.44 7.15 9.52
C VAL A 49 -6.77 5.76 8.99
N ILE A 50 -5.97 4.74 9.36
CA ILE A 50 -6.21 3.35 8.97
C ILE A 50 -7.57 2.88 9.46
N ILE A 51 -7.92 3.20 10.72
CA ILE A 51 -9.21 2.80 11.32
C ILE A 51 -10.37 3.45 10.59
N PHE A 52 -10.30 4.76 10.36
CA PHE A 52 -11.38 5.50 9.70
C PHE A 52 -11.56 5.09 8.23
N PHE A 53 -10.46 4.90 7.48
CA PHE A 53 -10.53 4.42 6.10
C PHE A 53 -11.12 3.02 6.00
N SER A 54 -10.78 2.11 6.91
CA SER A 54 -11.37 0.77 6.95
C SER A 54 -12.88 0.83 7.18
N ALA A 55 -13.33 1.66 8.13
CA ALA A 55 -14.75 1.90 8.36
C ALA A 55 -15.45 2.52 7.13
N LEU A 56 -14.83 3.51 6.50
CA LEU A 56 -15.33 4.16 5.28
C LEU A 56 -15.43 3.17 4.11
N THR A 57 -14.41 2.34 3.92
CA THR A 57 -14.40 1.26 2.91
C THR A 57 -15.56 0.29 3.14
N SER A 58 -15.81 -0.11 4.39
CA SER A 58 -16.93 -1.00 4.74
C SER A 58 -18.30 -0.35 4.47
N ILE A 59 -18.44 0.95 4.70
CA ILE A 59 -19.65 1.72 4.34
C ILE A 59 -19.86 1.71 2.82
N LEU A 60 -18.81 2.05 2.06
CA LEU A 60 -18.88 2.07 0.59
C LEU A 60 -19.15 0.67 0.00
N TYR A 61 -18.62 -0.36 0.65
CA TYR A 61 -18.89 -1.74 0.28
C TYR A 61 -20.35 -2.13 0.57
N TYR A 62 -20.89 -1.73 1.73
CA TYR A 62 -22.30 -1.97 2.10
C TYR A 62 -23.27 -1.35 1.09
N PHE A 63 -22.98 -0.13 0.61
CA PHE A 63 -23.79 0.53 -0.43
C PHE A 63 -23.54 0.02 -1.86
N GLY A 64 -22.60 -0.89 -2.05
CA GLY A 64 -22.25 -1.43 -3.36
C GLY A 64 -21.50 -0.45 -4.27
N VAL A 65 -20.97 0.63 -3.74
CA VAL A 65 -20.21 1.65 -4.50
C VAL A 65 -18.89 1.05 -4.99
N ILE A 66 -18.14 0.40 -4.09
CA ILE A 66 -16.87 -0.26 -4.42
C ILE A 66 -17.07 -1.31 -5.50
N GLN A 67 -18.10 -2.15 -5.36
CA GLN A 67 -18.40 -3.21 -6.32
C GLN A 67 -18.64 -2.66 -7.73
N LYS A 68 -19.34 -1.52 -7.85
CA LYS A 68 -19.57 -0.88 -9.15
C LYS A 68 -18.29 -0.32 -9.75
N ILE A 69 -17.48 0.37 -8.96
CA ILE A 69 -16.20 0.95 -9.40
C ILE A 69 -15.24 -0.16 -9.84
N VAL A 70 -15.04 -1.16 -8.97
CA VAL A 70 -14.15 -2.29 -9.26
C VAL A 70 -14.65 -3.09 -10.44
N GLY A 71 -15.97 -3.34 -10.56
CA GLY A 71 -16.56 -4.02 -11.70
C GLY A 71 -16.34 -3.33 -13.02
N PHE A 72 -16.47 -2.01 -13.06
CA PHE A 72 -16.17 -1.20 -14.24
C PHE A 72 -14.70 -1.31 -14.65
N LEU A 73 -13.79 -1.20 -13.70
CA LEU A 73 -12.35 -1.33 -13.96
C LEU A 73 -11.99 -2.75 -14.39
N ALA A 74 -12.52 -3.76 -13.71
CA ALA A 74 -12.31 -5.17 -14.04
C ALA A 74 -12.78 -5.48 -15.45
N TRP A 75 -13.96 -4.99 -15.86
CA TRP A 75 -14.44 -5.13 -17.23
C TRP A 75 -13.45 -4.55 -18.26
N GLY A 76 -12.86 -3.38 -17.97
CA GLY A 76 -11.83 -2.79 -18.82
C GLY A 76 -10.57 -3.65 -18.88
N LEU A 77 -10.06 -4.11 -17.72
CA LEU A 77 -8.87 -4.96 -17.65
C LEU A 77 -9.05 -6.30 -18.36
N THR A 78 -10.19 -6.97 -18.18
CA THR A 78 -10.51 -8.22 -18.90
C THR A 78 -10.44 -8.01 -20.40
N ARG A 79 -10.94 -6.87 -20.89
CA ARG A 79 -11.01 -6.59 -22.32
C ARG A 79 -9.66 -6.23 -22.92
N ILE A 80 -8.84 -5.50 -22.18
CA ILE A 80 -7.50 -5.04 -22.63
C ILE A 80 -6.48 -6.17 -22.54
N PHE A 81 -6.43 -6.85 -21.40
CA PHE A 81 -5.38 -7.84 -21.10
C PHE A 81 -5.81 -9.29 -21.38
N LYS A 82 -7.09 -9.54 -21.67
CA LYS A 82 -7.65 -10.87 -21.93
C LYS A 82 -7.39 -11.87 -20.78
N ILE A 83 -7.44 -11.38 -19.55
CA ILE A 83 -7.34 -12.17 -18.32
C ILE A 83 -8.73 -12.54 -17.81
N SER A 84 -8.81 -13.49 -16.87
CA SER A 84 -10.09 -13.93 -16.33
C SER A 84 -10.86 -12.83 -15.58
N GLY A 85 -12.16 -13.02 -15.41
CA GLY A 85 -13.00 -12.12 -14.63
C GLY A 85 -12.53 -12.04 -13.16
N ALA A 86 -12.15 -13.17 -12.57
CA ALA A 86 -11.63 -13.24 -11.21
C ALA A 86 -10.32 -12.48 -11.04
N GLU A 87 -9.36 -12.67 -11.96
CA GLU A 87 -8.10 -11.93 -11.98
C GLU A 87 -8.32 -10.43 -12.10
N SER A 88 -9.17 -10.03 -13.04
CA SER A 88 -9.50 -8.62 -13.27
C SER A 88 -10.15 -7.97 -12.07
N LEU A 89 -11.06 -8.67 -11.38
CA LEU A 89 -11.70 -8.19 -10.15
C LEU A 89 -10.70 -8.05 -9.01
N SER A 90 -9.78 -9.01 -8.85
CA SER A 90 -8.75 -8.94 -7.82
C SER A 90 -7.80 -7.78 -8.07
N VAL A 91 -7.26 -7.67 -9.29
CA VAL A 91 -6.31 -6.59 -9.64
C VAL A 91 -6.97 -5.21 -9.56
N ALA A 92 -8.20 -5.05 -10.07
CA ALA A 92 -8.94 -3.81 -9.97
C ALA A 92 -9.30 -3.46 -8.52
N GLY A 93 -9.65 -4.47 -7.72
CA GLY A 93 -9.93 -4.32 -6.30
C GLY A 93 -8.72 -3.81 -5.53
N ASN A 94 -7.55 -4.36 -5.80
CA ASN A 94 -6.29 -3.99 -5.14
C ASN A 94 -5.85 -2.54 -5.38
N ILE A 95 -6.37 -1.84 -6.39
CA ILE A 95 -6.09 -0.40 -6.58
C ILE A 95 -6.59 0.43 -5.40
N PHE A 96 -7.72 0.05 -4.80
CA PHE A 96 -8.39 0.81 -3.74
C PHE A 96 -8.48 0.06 -2.42
N LEU A 97 -8.61 -1.27 -2.49
CA LEU A 97 -8.71 -2.17 -1.35
C LEU A 97 -7.34 -2.75 -1.01
N GLY A 98 -7.18 -3.17 0.21
CA GLY A 98 -5.97 -3.90 0.59
C GLY A 98 -5.98 -5.36 0.11
N GLN A 99 -4.84 -5.99 0.16
CA GLN A 99 -4.66 -7.41 -0.14
C GLN A 99 -5.53 -8.36 0.71
N THR A 100 -6.05 -7.89 1.84
CA THR A 100 -6.97 -8.64 2.70
C THR A 100 -8.44 -8.50 2.27
N GLU A 101 -8.79 -7.39 1.65
CA GLU A 101 -10.17 -7.05 1.27
C GLU A 101 -10.49 -7.43 -0.19
N ALA A 102 -9.54 -7.23 -1.10
CA ALA A 102 -9.74 -7.55 -2.51
C ALA A 102 -10.09 -9.03 -2.78
N PRO A 103 -9.53 -10.04 -2.07
CA PRO A 103 -9.94 -11.43 -2.22
C PRO A 103 -11.40 -11.70 -1.88
N LEU A 104 -12.05 -10.87 -1.06
CA LEU A 104 -13.48 -11.01 -0.77
C LEU A 104 -14.34 -10.80 -2.02
N LEU A 105 -13.89 -9.95 -2.96
CA LEU A 105 -14.58 -9.72 -4.23
C LEU A 105 -14.60 -10.96 -5.12
N ILE A 106 -13.59 -11.81 -5.00
CA ILE A 106 -13.40 -13.01 -5.82
C ILE A 106 -13.67 -14.31 -5.06
N LYS A 107 -14.20 -14.23 -3.83
CA LYS A 107 -14.44 -15.39 -2.96
C LYS A 107 -15.19 -16.53 -3.67
N ALA A 108 -16.18 -16.18 -4.50
CA ALA A 108 -16.97 -17.17 -5.26
C ALA A 108 -16.16 -17.91 -6.34
N TYR A 109 -15.00 -17.40 -6.72
CA TYR A 109 -14.14 -17.98 -7.76
C TYR A 109 -12.99 -18.80 -7.22
N LEU A 110 -12.57 -18.57 -5.94
CA LEU A 110 -11.33 -19.13 -5.37
C LEU A 110 -11.20 -20.65 -5.55
N GLU A 111 -12.30 -21.38 -5.41
CA GLU A 111 -12.30 -22.85 -5.54
C GLU A 111 -12.08 -23.34 -6.98
N LYS A 112 -12.36 -22.48 -7.97
CA LYS A 112 -12.27 -22.80 -9.40
C LYS A 112 -11.02 -22.22 -10.06
N MET A 113 -10.31 -21.36 -9.37
CA MET A 113 -9.14 -20.66 -9.90
C MET A 113 -7.98 -21.62 -10.10
N ASN A 114 -7.32 -21.50 -11.24
CA ASN A 114 -6.08 -22.22 -11.51
C ASN A 114 -4.85 -21.51 -10.88
N ARG A 115 -3.70 -22.17 -10.95
CA ARG A 115 -2.48 -21.68 -10.32
C ARG A 115 -2.00 -20.32 -10.87
N SER A 116 -2.17 -20.08 -12.18
CA SER A 116 -1.79 -18.80 -12.81
C SER A 116 -2.66 -17.67 -12.30
N GLU A 117 -3.97 -17.90 -12.13
CA GLU A 117 -4.91 -16.93 -11.59
C GLU A 117 -4.61 -16.61 -10.12
N ILE A 118 -4.40 -17.64 -9.29
CA ILE A 118 -4.04 -17.46 -7.87
C ILE A 118 -2.71 -16.71 -7.75
N PHE A 119 -1.72 -17.05 -8.58
CA PHE A 119 -0.44 -16.36 -8.58
C PHE A 119 -0.58 -14.86 -8.90
N LEU A 120 -1.41 -14.51 -9.89
CA LEU A 120 -1.68 -13.11 -10.22
C LEU A 120 -2.41 -12.38 -9.08
N VAL A 121 -3.34 -13.03 -8.38
CA VAL A 121 -3.99 -12.45 -7.19
C VAL A 121 -2.95 -12.11 -6.11
N MET A 122 -2.01 -13.00 -5.86
CA MET A 122 -0.92 -12.77 -4.88
C MET A 122 0.00 -11.62 -5.31
N VAL A 123 0.44 -11.61 -6.57
CA VAL A 123 1.30 -10.53 -7.12
C VAL A 123 0.58 -9.20 -7.07
N GLY A 124 -0.70 -9.14 -7.47
CA GLY A 124 -1.52 -7.93 -7.43
C GLY A 124 -1.67 -7.36 -6.02
N GLY A 125 -1.89 -8.24 -5.02
CA GLY A 125 -1.98 -7.83 -3.62
C GLY A 125 -0.68 -7.25 -3.06
N MET A 126 0.47 -7.79 -3.48
CA MET A 126 1.78 -7.29 -3.05
C MET A 126 2.25 -6.03 -3.79
N ALA A 127 1.78 -5.82 -5.02
CA ALA A 127 2.22 -4.71 -5.86
C ALA A 127 1.51 -3.39 -5.59
N THR A 128 0.39 -3.41 -4.88
CA THR A 128 -0.49 -2.24 -4.66
C THR A 128 -0.55 -1.84 -3.20
N VAL A 129 -0.92 -0.60 -2.95
CA VAL A 129 -1.06 -0.06 -1.59
C VAL A 129 -2.55 0.02 -1.22
N ALA A 130 -2.91 -0.56 -0.08
CA ALA A 130 -4.27 -0.46 0.45
C ALA A 130 -4.68 1.00 0.68
N GLY A 131 -5.93 1.36 0.37
CA GLY A 131 -6.43 2.73 0.52
C GLY A 131 -6.31 3.29 1.93
N SER A 132 -6.51 2.46 2.96
CA SER A 132 -6.31 2.83 4.36
C SER A 132 -4.86 3.19 4.68
N VAL A 133 -3.90 2.41 4.16
CA VAL A 133 -2.47 2.64 4.35
C VAL A 133 -1.99 3.81 3.50
N LEU A 134 -2.55 3.98 2.28
CA LEU A 134 -2.26 5.11 1.40
C LEU A 134 -2.60 6.44 2.09
N GLY A 135 -3.75 6.52 2.77
CA GLY A 135 -4.10 7.70 3.58
C GLY A 135 -3.07 7.99 4.68
N ALA A 136 -2.59 6.96 5.38
CA ALA A 136 -1.55 7.11 6.39
C ALA A 136 -0.21 7.60 5.78
N TYR A 137 0.18 7.09 4.60
CA TYR A 137 1.39 7.57 3.90
C TYR A 137 1.27 9.03 3.46
N ILE A 138 0.10 9.46 2.94
CA ILE A 138 -0.12 10.86 2.59
C ILE A 138 0.05 11.77 3.82
N GLY A 139 -0.51 11.37 4.96
CA GLY A 139 -0.35 12.12 6.21
C GLY A 139 1.10 12.16 6.70
N PHE A 140 1.80 11.02 6.64
CA PHE A 140 3.19 10.91 7.09
C PHE A 140 4.17 11.69 6.20
N LEU A 141 4.09 11.49 4.88
CA LEU A 141 5.03 12.10 3.92
C LEU A 141 4.73 13.59 3.68
N GLY A 142 3.45 13.97 3.67
CA GLY A 142 3.03 15.35 3.44
C GLY A 142 3.08 16.25 4.67
N GLY A 143 3.20 15.68 5.87
CA GLY A 143 3.26 16.44 7.13
C GLY A 143 2.08 17.40 7.27
N ASN A 144 2.35 18.69 7.54
CA ASN A 144 1.34 19.75 7.66
C ASN A 144 1.13 20.55 6.36
N ASP A 145 1.93 20.32 5.33
CA ASP A 145 1.83 21.07 4.09
C ASP A 145 0.73 20.51 3.17
N PRO A 146 -0.36 21.26 2.91
CA PRO A 146 -1.44 20.81 2.04
C PRO A 146 -0.99 20.55 0.60
N ILE A 147 0.02 21.27 0.10
CA ILE A 147 0.54 21.11 -1.26
C ILE A 147 1.29 19.78 -1.35
N LEU A 148 2.19 19.51 -0.41
CA LEU A 148 2.92 18.24 -0.35
C LEU A 148 1.97 17.05 -0.17
N ARG A 149 0.95 17.17 0.68
CA ARG A 149 -0.08 16.13 0.82
C ARG A 149 -0.76 15.81 -0.51
N LEU A 150 -1.10 16.84 -1.30
CA LEU A 150 -1.74 16.64 -2.60
C LEU A 150 -0.78 16.01 -3.61
N GLU A 151 0.48 16.39 -3.59
CA GLU A 151 1.50 15.79 -4.47
C GLU A 151 1.76 14.33 -4.14
N PHE A 152 1.92 13.98 -2.87
CA PHE A 152 2.05 12.59 -2.44
C PHE A 152 0.80 11.78 -2.73
N ALA A 153 -0.40 12.34 -2.49
CA ALA A 153 -1.65 11.67 -2.83
C ALA A 153 -1.73 11.33 -4.32
N LYS A 154 -1.42 12.28 -5.20
CA LYS A 154 -1.38 12.05 -6.66
C LYS A 154 -0.35 10.99 -7.04
N SER A 155 0.86 11.07 -6.49
CA SER A 155 1.95 10.16 -6.82
C SER A 155 1.67 8.73 -6.37
N LEU A 156 1.20 8.55 -5.14
CA LEU A 156 0.85 7.24 -4.58
C LEU A 156 -0.35 6.59 -5.28
N LEU A 157 -1.38 7.39 -5.59
CA LEU A 157 -2.53 6.90 -6.38
C LEU A 157 -2.11 6.50 -7.79
N ALA A 158 -1.29 7.32 -8.45
CA ALA A 158 -0.77 7.00 -9.78
C ALA A 158 0.08 5.71 -9.75
N ALA A 159 0.94 5.55 -8.74
CA ALA A 159 1.73 4.34 -8.55
C ALA A 159 0.84 3.10 -8.36
N SER A 160 -0.20 3.18 -7.51
CA SER A 160 -1.13 2.07 -7.29
C SER A 160 -1.91 1.68 -8.56
N VAL A 161 -2.36 2.69 -9.34
CA VAL A 161 -3.04 2.45 -10.62
C VAL A 161 -2.09 1.83 -11.66
N MET A 162 -0.84 2.28 -11.72
CA MET A 162 0.16 1.74 -12.65
C MET A 162 0.66 0.35 -12.23
N ALA A 163 0.66 0.06 -10.93
CA ALA A 163 1.04 -1.25 -10.40
C ALA A 163 0.08 -2.36 -10.87
N ALA A 164 -1.19 -2.06 -11.07
CA ALA A 164 -2.19 -3.03 -11.51
C ALA A 164 -1.85 -3.70 -12.85
N PRO A 165 -1.66 -2.97 -13.97
CA PRO A 165 -1.21 -3.56 -15.23
C PRO A 165 0.20 -4.14 -15.14
N GLY A 166 1.09 -3.54 -14.35
CA GLY A 166 2.43 -4.08 -14.10
C GLY A 166 2.39 -5.47 -13.45
N ALA A 167 1.54 -5.66 -12.44
CA ALA A 167 1.33 -6.94 -11.81
C ALA A 167 0.81 -8.01 -12.78
N ILE A 168 -0.12 -7.64 -13.68
CA ILE A 168 -0.61 -8.54 -14.73
C ILE A 168 0.53 -9.01 -15.63
N VAL A 169 1.33 -8.07 -16.14
CA VAL A 169 2.43 -8.39 -17.06
C VAL A 169 3.45 -9.30 -16.38
N ILE A 170 3.94 -8.92 -15.21
CA ILE A 170 4.93 -9.71 -14.46
C ILE A 170 4.35 -11.07 -14.06
N GLY A 171 3.13 -11.08 -13.54
CA GLY A 171 2.45 -12.33 -13.14
C GLY A 171 2.33 -13.33 -14.29
N LYS A 172 1.96 -12.85 -15.49
CA LYS A 172 1.83 -13.71 -16.67
C LYS A 172 3.16 -14.08 -17.34
N ILE A 173 4.22 -13.30 -17.14
CA ILE A 173 5.58 -13.69 -17.56
C ILE A 173 6.10 -14.82 -16.68
N ILE A 174 5.94 -14.71 -15.36
CA ILE A 174 6.46 -15.71 -14.41
C ILE A 174 5.62 -16.99 -14.44
N TYR A 175 4.29 -16.84 -14.49
CA TYR A 175 3.36 -17.98 -14.53
C TYR A 175 2.33 -17.80 -15.64
N PRO A 176 2.64 -18.22 -16.88
CA PRO A 176 1.75 -18.06 -18.04
C PRO A 176 0.41 -18.79 -17.87
N GLN A 177 -0.64 -18.19 -18.41
CA GLN A 177 -1.97 -18.83 -18.47
C GLN A 177 -2.00 -19.84 -19.63
N THR A 178 -2.14 -21.12 -19.31
CA THR A 178 -2.20 -22.21 -20.29
C THR A 178 -3.58 -22.88 -20.36
N GLU A 179 -4.43 -22.62 -19.37
CA GLU A 179 -5.77 -23.18 -19.26
C GLU A 179 -6.83 -22.18 -19.73
N ILE A 180 -8.00 -22.69 -20.13
CA ILE A 180 -9.15 -21.86 -20.51
C ILE A 180 -9.70 -21.22 -19.23
N VAL A 181 -9.93 -19.92 -19.24
CA VAL A 181 -10.44 -19.14 -18.11
C VAL A 181 -11.83 -18.60 -18.38
N GLU A 182 -12.62 -18.45 -17.32
CA GLU A 182 -13.93 -17.79 -17.37
C GLU A 182 -13.72 -16.26 -17.41
N ASN A 183 -14.24 -15.63 -18.45
CA ASN A 183 -14.12 -14.16 -18.62
C ASN A 183 -15.27 -13.39 -17.96
N ASP A 184 -16.22 -14.06 -17.32
CA ASP A 184 -17.36 -13.43 -16.68
C ASP A 184 -16.94 -12.68 -15.41
N VAL A 185 -17.32 -11.39 -15.36
CA VAL A 185 -17.07 -10.51 -14.22
C VAL A 185 -18.30 -10.52 -13.32
N ASN A 186 -18.42 -11.52 -12.45
CA ASN A 186 -19.48 -11.59 -11.44
C ASN A 186 -18.96 -11.24 -10.07
N ILE A 187 -19.34 -10.08 -9.55
CA ILE A 187 -18.93 -9.61 -8.22
C ILE A 187 -19.79 -10.28 -7.16
N SER A 188 -19.16 -10.77 -6.09
CA SER A 188 -19.89 -11.25 -4.92
C SER A 188 -20.85 -10.18 -4.42
N LYS A 189 -22.13 -10.54 -4.27
CA LYS A 189 -23.18 -9.67 -3.69
C LYS A 189 -23.26 -9.79 -2.18
N GLU A 190 -22.33 -10.47 -1.54
CA GLU A 190 -22.28 -10.55 -0.08
C GLU A 190 -22.16 -9.15 0.52
N LYS A 191 -23.05 -8.84 1.45
CA LYS A 191 -23.02 -7.56 2.18
C LYS A 191 -22.15 -7.70 3.42
N ILE A 192 -21.33 -6.69 3.69
CA ILE A 192 -20.65 -6.56 4.97
C ILE A 192 -21.68 -6.10 6.01
N GLY A 193 -22.06 -6.99 6.94
CA GLY A 193 -23.02 -6.69 7.99
C GLY A 193 -24.50 -6.71 7.56
N SER A 194 -25.38 -6.81 8.53
CA SER A 194 -26.83 -6.86 8.33
C SER A 194 -27.48 -5.48 8.13
N ASN A 195 -26.82 -4.41 8.59
CA ASN A 195 -27.25 -3.02 8.47
C ASN A 195 -26.02 -2.10 8.44
N LEU A 196 -26.26 -0.80 8.22
CA LEU A 196 -25.20 0.19 8.11
C LEU A 196 -24.33 0.28 9.38
N LEU A 197 -24.93 0.27 10.56
CA LEU A 197 -24.20 0.34 11.82
C LEU A 197 -23.33 -0.91 12.04
N SER A 198 -23.84 -2.09 11.66
CA SER A 198 -23.07 -3.32 11.67
C SER A 198 -21.88 -3.25 10.71
N ALA A 199 -22.05 -2.71 9.49
CA ALA A 199 -20.96 -2.53 8.55
C ALA A 199 -19.87 -1.57 9.09
N ILE A 200 -20.27 -0.45 9.72
CA ILE A 200 -19.35 0.48 10.39
C ILE A 200 -18.58 -0.23 11.50
N SER A 201 -19.28 -0.98 12.37
CA SER A 201 -18.66 -1.69 13.49
C SER A 201 -17.64 -2.73 13.02
N ILE A 202 -17.98 -3.51 11.98
CA ILE A 202 -17.07 -4.50 11.38
C ILE A 202 -15.85 -3.80 10.81
N GLY A 203 -16.03 -2.76 9.98
CA GLY A 203 -14.93 -2.01 9.38
C GLY A 203 -14.03 -1.33 10.43
N THR A 204 -14.61 -0.78 11.48
CA THR A 204 -13.84 -0.22 12.60
C THR A 204 -13.03 -1.30 13.32
N GLY A 205 -13.62 -2.47 13.58
CA GLY A 205 -12.93 -3.59 14.23
C GLY A 205 -11.74 -4.11 13.40
N GLU A 206 -11.93 -4.27 12.09
CA GLU A 206 -10.83 -4.66 11.18
C GLU A 206 -9.78 -3.56 11.08
N GLY A 207 -10.18 -2.28 11.03
CA GLY A 207 -9.27 -1.14 11.04
C GLY A 207 -8.42 -1.07 12.32
N ILE A 208 -8.98 -1.34 13.48
CA ILE A 208 -8.24 -1.41 14.75
C ILE A 208 -7.21 -2.53 14.72
N LYS A 209 -7.59 -3.73 14.29
CA LYS A 209 -6.66 -4.86 14.17
C LYS A 209 -5.50 -4.51 13.23
N MET A 210 -5.81 -3.92 12.07
CA MET A 210 -4.80 -3.50 11.10
C MET A 210 -3.89 -2.43 11.69
N ALA A 211 -4.42 -1.38 12.31
CA ALA A 211 -3.65 -0.30 12.91
C ALA A 211 -2.69 -0.81 14.00
N VAL A 212 -3.18 -1.66 14.91
CA VAL A 212 -2.36 -2.25 15.97
C VAL A 212 -1.25 -3.13 15.37
N ASN A 213 -1.58 -3.97 14.40
CA ASN A 213 -0.60 -4.82 13.74
C ASN A 213 0.47 -3.99 13.02
N VAL A 214 0.08 -2.96 12.26
CA VAL A 214 1.03 -2.05 11.57
C VAL A 214 1.94 -1.37 12.59
N GLY A 215 1.37 -0.79 13.66
CA GLY A 215 2.17 -0.14 14.70
C GLY A 215 3.14 -1.08 15.40
N ALA A 216 2.68 -2.28 15.78
CA ALA A 216 3.51 -3.29 16.43
C ALA A 216 4.63 -3.80 15.52
N MET A 217 4.30 -4.11 14.25
CA MET A 217 5.29 -4.60 13.27
C MET A 217 6.34 -3.54 12.95
N LEU A 218 5.95 -2.28 12.74
CA LEU A 218 6.90 -1.18 12.53
C LEU A 218 7.85 -1.03 13.71
N LEU A 219 7.33 -1.06 14.94
CA LEU A 219 8.16 -0.98 16.15
C LEU A 219 9.19 -2.11 16.18
N VAL A 220 8.75 -3.36 15.96
CA VAL A 220 9.62 -4.52 16.02
C VAL A 220 10.65 -4.51 14.90
N PHE A 221 10.22 -4.25 13.64
CA PHE A 221 11.15 -4.25 12.50
C PHE A 221 12.18 -3.13 12.61
N ILE A 222 11.79 -1.92 13.00
CA ILE A 222 12.74 -0.81 13.18
C ILE A 222 13.75 -1.16 14.29
N ALA A 223 13.27 -1.73 15.41
CA ALA A 223 14.17 -2.16 16.48
C ALA A 223 15.12 -3.27 16.04
N LEU A 224 14.64 -4.26 15.27
CA LEU A 224 15.48 -5.33 14.73
C LEU A 224 16.50 -4.80 13.73
N ILE A 225 16.11 -3.90 12.84
CA ILE A 225 17.04 -3.25 11.89
C ILE A 225 18.14 -2.50 12.65
N ALA A 226 17.77 -1.70 13.66
CA ALA A 226 18.72 -0.98 14.48
C ALA A 226 19.68 -1.92 15.23
N MET A 227 19.16 -3.02 15.80
CA MET A 227 19.97 -4.03 16.47
C MET A 227 20.95 -4.71 15.51
N LEU A 228 20.48 -5.13 14.35
CA LEU A 228 21.32 -5.80 13.35
C LEU A 228 22.35 -4.84 12.75
N SER A 229 21.99 -3.58 12.46
CA SER A 229 22.93 -2.58 11.98
C SER A 229 24.01 -2.26 13.01
N ASN A 230 23.68 -2.27 14.31
CA ASN A 230 24.68 -2.16 15.37
C ASN A 230 25.64 -3.36 15.40
N ILE A 231 25.13 -4.59 15.29
CA ILE A 231 25.96 -5.80 15.23
C ILE A 231 26.92 -5.75 14.03
N PHE A 232 26.42 -5.39 12.86
CA PHE A 232 27.25 -5.22 11.66
C PHE A 232 28.29 -4.11 11.82
N SER A 233 27.94 -2.99 12.46
CA SER A 233 28.87 -1.90 12.75
C SER A 233 30.03 -2.37 13.61
N VAL A 234 29.77 -3.13 14.69
CA VAL A 234 30.83 -3.71 15.56
C VAL A 234 31.73 -4.66 14.76
N ILE A 235 31.15 -5.50 13.92
CA ILE A 235 31.93 -6.39 13.04
C ILE A 235 32.80 -5.57 12.07
N GLY A 236 32.25 -4.50 11.50
CA GLY A 236 32.95 -3.59 10.60
C GLY A 236 34.11 -2.87 11.28
N ASP A 237 34.00 -2.52 12.56
CA ASP A 237 35.08 -1.92 13.36
C ASP A 237 36.19 -2.93 13.62
N VAL A 238 35.86 -4.15 14.03
CA VAL A 238 36.83 -5.22 14.27
C VAL A 238 37.61 -5.57 13.00
N LEU A 239 36.96 -5.55 11.85
CA LEU A 239 37.58 -5.83 10.55
C LEU A 239 38.27 -4.61 9.93
N GLY A 240 38.12 -3.41 10.49
CA GLY A 240 38.65 -2.15 9.94
C GLY A 240 37.94 -1.66 8.67
N ILE A 241 36.80 -2.25 8.34
CA ILE A 241 36.04 -1.97 7.09
C ILE A 241 35.27 -0.63 7.21
N ASN A 242 34.83 -0.24 8.40
CA ASN A 242 34.03 0.97 8.59
C ASN A 242 34.75 2.23 8.11
N TYR A 243 36.08 2.31 8.30
CA TYR A 243 36.88 3.41 7.80
C TYR A 243 36.86 3.51 6.27
N TRP A 244 36.94 2.37 5.59
CA TRP A 244 36.85 2.32 4.13
C TRP A 244 35.45 2.71 3.64
N ILE A 245 34.39 2.18 4.27
CA ILE A 245 32.99 2.48 3.92
C ILE A 245 32.74 3.98 4.04
N SER A 246 33.08 4.59 5.18
CA SER A 246 32.84 6.03 5.43
C SER A 246 33.56 6.96 4.47
N LYS A 247 34.70 6.51 3.91
CA LYS A 247 35.50 7.31 3.00
C LYS A 247 35.10 7.16 1.51
N ASN A 248 34.53 6.03 1.14
CA ASN A 248 34.27 5.68 -0.26
C ASN A 248 32.80 5.53 -0.62
N THR A 249 31.89 5.62 0.36
CA THR A 249 30.45 5.44 0.17
C THR A 249 29.65 6.52 0.88
N ILE A 250 28.34 6.54 0.66
CA ILE A 250 27.41 7.43 1.34
C ILE A 250 27.08 6.99 2.78
N TYR A 251 27.54 5.79 3.18
CA TYR A 251 27.28 5.20 4.49
C TYR A 251 28.45 5.46 5.44
N SER A 252 28.14 5.57 6.74
CA SER A 252 29.16 5.82 7.78
C SER A 252 29.85 4.53 8.27
N ASN A 253 29.16 3.41 8.18
CA ASN A 253 29.61 2.12 8.72
C ASN A 253 28.96 0.95 7.99
N LEU A 254 29.41 -0.26 8.28
CA LEU A 254 28.76 -1.49 7.83
C LEU A 254 27.41 -1.62 8.56
N SER A 255 26.32 -1.58 7.81
CA SER A 255 24.96 -1.64 8.33
C SER A 255 24.06 -2.46 7.39
N ILE A 256 22.84 -2.75 7.81
CA ILE A 256 21.86 -3.42 6.93
C ILE A 256 21.56 -2.54 5.71
N GLU A 257 21.41 -1.25 5.91
CA GLU A 257 21.14 -0.29 4.84
C GLU A 257 22.28 -0.30 3.80
N PHE A 258 23.52 -0.37 4.25
CA PHE A 258 24.68 -0.54 3.36
C PHE A 258 24.59 -1.84 2.56
N LEU A 259 24.32 -2.96 3.23
CA LEU A 259 24.26 -4.26 2.58
C LEU A 259 23.11 -4.34 1.56
N LEU A 260 21.91 -3.92 1.94
CA LEU A 260 20.75 -3.91 1.06
C LEU A 260 20.90 -2.91 -0.08
N GLY A 261 21.47 -1.72 0.21
CA GLY A 261 21.75 -0.70 -0.79
C GLY A 261 22.58 -1.23 -1.96
N TYR A 262 23.66 -1.94 -1.66
CA TYR A 262 24.52 -2.52 -2.69
C TYR A 262 24.00 -3.85 -3.26
N LEU A 263 23.31 -4.67 -2.46
CA LEU A 263 22.72 -5.92 -2.92
C LEU A 263 21.63 -5.67 -3.98
N PHE A 264 20.78 -4.67 -3.76
CA PHE A 264 19.69 -4.32 -4.67
C PHE A 264 20.07 -3.24 -5.70
N ALA A 265 21.29 -2.67 -5.64
CA ALA A 265 21.78 -1.71 -6.61
C ALA A 265 21.63 -2.17 -8.08
N PRO A 266 21.93 -3.44 -8.45
CA PRO A 266 21.73 -3.90 -9.83
C PRO A 266 20.27 -3.83 -10.28
N ILE A 267 19.32 -4.11 -9.38
CA ILE A 267 17.88 -4.03 -9.66
C ILE A 267 17.47 -2.56 -9.85
N ALA A 268 17.90 -1.67 -8.96
CA ALA A 268 17.66 -0.23 -9.08
C ALA A 268 18.21 0.33 -10.40
N TRP A 269 19.39 -0.12 -10.80
CA TRP A 269 19.99 0.27 -12.10
C TRP A 269 19.16 -0.22 -13.31
N ILE A 270 18.70 -1.48 -13.29
CA ILE A 270 17.85 -2.06 -14.36
C ILE A 270 16.52 -1.29 -14.49
N ILE A 271 15.95 -0.84 -13.37
CA ILE A 271 14.71 -0.04 -13.33
C ILE A 271 14.95 1.38 -13.91
N GLY A 272 16.20 1.83 -14.02
CA GLY A 272 16.56 3.13 -14.59
C GLY A 272 16.74 4.24 -13.57
N VAL A 273 17.03 3.90 -12.32
CA VAL A 273 17.34 4.88 -11.26
C VAL A 273 18.66 5.60 -11.60
N ALA A 274 18.71 6.91 -11.32
CA ALA A 274 19.93 7.71 -11.50
C ALA A 274 21.10 7.14 -10.68
N LYS A 275 22.33 7.22 -11.21
CA LYS A 275 23.50 6.58 -10.57
C LYS A 275 23.76 7.05 -9.15
N GLU A 276 23.46 8.32 -8.88
CA GLU A 276 23.62 8.97 -7.58
C GLU A 276 22.67 8.37 -6.53
N ASP A 277 21.48 7.93 -6.96
CA ASP A 277 20.41 7.46 -6.07
C ASP A 277 20.30 5.92 -5.99
N ILE A 278 21.10 5.19 -6.78
CA ILE A 278 21.00 3.71 -6.86
C ILE A 278 21.15 3.06 -5.48
N ALA A 279 22.12 3.47 -4.68
CA ALA A 279 22.35 2.88 -3.36
C ALA A 279 21.22 3.23 -2.38
N LEU A 280 20.73 4.48 -2.42
CA LEU A 280 19.58 4.92 -1.62
C LEU A 280 18.30 4.17 -2.01
N MET A 281 18.06 3.98 -3.31
CA MET A 281 16.91 3.22 -3.78
C MET A 281 17.05 1.72 -3.45
N GLY A 282 18.27 1.18 -3.55
CA GLY A 282 18.54 -0.22 -3.20
C GLY A 282 18.22 -0.55 -1.73
N GLN A 283 18.44 0.37 -0.81
CA GLN A 283 18.08 0.15 0.60
C GLN A 283 16.57 0.24 0.87
N LEU A 284 15.79 0.83 -0.05
CA LEU A 284 14.33 0.94 0.05
C LEU A 284 13.61 -0.28 -0.57
N LEU A 285 14.27 -1.02 -1.47
CA LEU A 285 13.78 -2.25 -2.05
C LEU A 285 13.89 -3.43 -1.07
#